data_964e006af6f792be4549f3c05a5b96bb
#
_entry.id   964e006af6f792be4549f3c05a5b96bb
#
_cell.length_a   1.000
_cell.length_b   1.000
_cell.length_c   1.000
_cell.angle_alpha   90.00
_cell.angle_beta   90.00
_cell.angle_gamma   90.00
#
_symmetry.space_group_name_H-M   'P 1'
#
loop_
_entity.id
_entity.type
_entity.pdbx_description
1 polymer ?
#
loop_
_entity_poly.entity_id
_entity_poly.type
_entity_poly.pdbx_seq_one_letter_code
_entity_poly.pdbx_strand_id
1 'polypeptide(L)'
;LIDADELRELLHYDPATGVFTWLVDRRGTAKAGTVAGMVDANGYVRIFVKGKPYKGHRLAWLYMTGEWPSGMLDHKDRDRANNRWKNLREATRGQNRANSRANGNSGTRLKGVRRHRNKFEAQINFKGEKVYLGLFDTPEEAAAIYRLAARDMHGEFART
;
A
#
# COMPACT_ATOMS: atom_id res chain seq x y z
N LEU A 1 -18.10 -13.30 -3.39
CA LEU A 1 -16.68 -13.12 -3.66
C LEU A 1 -16.21 -14.31 -4.48
N ILE A 2 -15.28 -14.13 -5.41
CA ILE A 2 -14.61 -15.22 -6.09
C ILE A 2 -13.73 -15.98 -5.09
N ASP A 3 -13.62 -17.30 -5.24
CA ASP A 3 -12.65 -18.11 -4.50
C ASP A 3 -11.33 -18.28 -5.28
N ALA A 4 -10.36 -18.96 -4.70
CA ALA A 4 -9.02 -19.08 -5.26
C ALA A 4 -8.98 -19.99 -6.50
N ASP A 5 -9.76 -21.07 -6.50
CA ASP A 5 -9.76 -22.04 -7.60
C ASP A 5 -10.44 -21.43 -8.83
N GLU A 6 -11.59 -20.81 -8.64
CA GLU A 6 -12.28 -20.03 -9.66
C GLU A 6 -11.40 -18.89 -10.23
N LEU A 7 -10.60 -18.22 -9.37
CA LEU A 7 -9.65 -17.20 -9.81
C LEU A 7 -8.55 -17.80 -10.71
N ARG A 8 -7.99 -18.94 -10.33
CA ARG A 8 -6.92 -19.64 -11.08
C ARG A 8 -7.40 -20.21 -12.41
N GLU A 9 -8.68 -20.57 -12.52
CA GLU A 9 -9.28 -20.98 -13.81
C GLU A 9 -9.38 -19.81 -14.81
N LEU A 10 -9.59 -18.60 -14.33
CA LEU A 10 -9.82 -17.43 -15.16
C LEU A 10 -8.57 -16.61 -15.46
N LEU A 11 -7.62 -16.58 -14.51
CA LEU A 11 -6.45 -15.71 -14.54
C LEU A 11 -5.19 -16.47 -14.14
N HIS A 12 -4.12 -16.25 -14.89
CA HIS A 12 -2.76 -16.55 -14.45
C HIS A 12 -2.18 -15.34 -13.74
N TYR A 13 -1.54 -15.55 -12.60
CA TYR A 13 -0.78 -14.52 -11.87
C TYR A 13 0.71 -14.88 -11.87
N ASP A 14 1.54 -13.94 -12.33
CA ASP A 14 3.00 -14.07 -12.22
C ASP A 14 3.49 -13.34 -10.95
N PRO A 15 3.96 -14.07 -9.93
CA PRO A 15 4.40 -13.48 -8.65
C PRO A 15 5.68 -12.64 -8.79
N ALA A 16 6.49 -12.85 -9.83
CA ALA A 16 7.72 -12.11 -10.06
C ALA A 16 7.47 -10.72 -10.67
N THR A 17 6.48 -10.61 -11.54
CA THR A 17 6.11 -9.34 -12.20
C THR A 17 4.91 -8.66 -11.54
N GLY A 18 4.05 -9.41 -10.84
CA GLY A 18 2.80 -8.92 -10.27
C GLY A 18 1.67 -8.76 -11.28
N VAL A 19 1.84 -9.29 -12.49
CA VAL A 19 0.92 -9.16 -13.60
C VAL A 19 -0.07 -10.32 -13.61
N PHE A 20 -1.33 -9.99 -13.90
CA PHE A 20 -2.37 -10.98 -14.23
C PHE A 20 -2.60 -11.03 -15.73
N THR A 21 -2.77 -12.23 -16.27
CA THR A 21 -3.17 -12.47 -17.66
C THR A 21 -4.41 -13.35 -17.72
N TRP A 22 -5.28 -13.09 -18.69
CA TRP A 22 -6.48 -13.90 -18.90
C TRP A 22 -6.11 -15.27 -19.44
N LEU A 23 -6.67 -16.32 -18.86
CA LEU A 23 -6.57 -17.69 -19.38
C LEU A 23 -7.69 -18.02 -20.34
N VAL A 24 -8.78 -17.27 -20.30
CA VAL A 24 -9.99 -17.50 -21.10
C VAL A 24 -10.38 -16.25 -21.88
N ASP A 25 -11.02 -16.46 -23.04
CA ASP A 25 -11.61 -15.37 -23.80
C ASP A 25 -12.81 -14.76 -23.07
N ARG A 26 -12.87 -13.46 -23.05
CA ARG A 26 -13.98 -12.69 -22.50
C ARG A 26 -14.56 -11.75 -23.54
N ARG A 27 -15.68 -11.10 -23.21
CA ARG A 27 -16.29 -10.11 -24.12
C ARG A 27 -15.34 -8.93 -24.35
N GLY A 28 -15.35 -8.41 -25.57
CA GLY A 28 -14.52 -7.26 -25.97
C GLY A 28 -13.07 -7.63 -26.21
N THR A 29 -12.14 -6.80 -25.75
CA THR A 29 -10.69 -6.93 -26.01
C THR A 29 -9.97 -7.87 -25.04
N ALA A 30 -10.64 -8.36 -24.01
CA ALA A 30 -10.04 -9.25 -23.00
C ALA A 30 -9.98 -10.69 -23.51
N LYS A 31 -8.94 -11.02 -24.25
CA LYS A 31 -8.66 -12.34 -24.81
C LYS A 31 -7.68 -13.13 -23.95
N ALA A 32 -7.72 -14.46 -24.06
CA ALA A 32 -6.70 -15.31 -23.44
C ALA A 32 -5.29 -14.84 -23.82
N GLY A 33 -4.38 -14.83 -22.86
CA GLY A 33 -3.01 -14.33 -23.01
C GLY A 33 -2.85 -12.81 -22.86
N THR A 34 -3.94 -12.03 -22.83
CA THR A 34 -3.83 -10.56 -22.63
C THR A 34 -3.74 -10.18 -21.16
N VAL A 35 -3.06 -9.07 -20.87
CA VAL A 35 -2.94 -8.53 -19.51
C VAL A 35 -4.31 -8.14 -18.97
N ALA A 36 -4.59 -8.54 -17.75
CA ALA A 36 -5.83 -8.26 -17.05
C ALA A 36 -5.72 -7.01 -16.17
N GLY A 37 -6.70 -6.14 -16.28
CA GLY A 37 -6.86 -4.97 -15.42
C GLY A 37 -6.29 -3.68 -15.97
N MET A 38 -6.55 -2.61 -15.23
CA MET A 38 -6.09 -1.25 -15.53
C MET A 38 -5.77 -0.53 -14.20
N VAL A 39 -4.88 0.47 -14.26
CA VAL A 39 -4.59 1.33 -13.11
C VAL A 39 -5.73 2.33 -12.95
N ASP A 40 -6.32 2.37 -11.76
CA ASP A 40 -7.40 3.31 -11.42
C ASP A 40 -6.84 4.69 -11.01
N ALA A 41 -7.72 5.68 -10.83
CA ALA A 41 -7.35 7.05 -10.43
C ALA A 41 -6.59 7.12 -9.08
N ASN A 42 -6.68 6.06 -8.25
CA ASN A 42 -5.97 5.95 -6.99
C ASN A 42 -4.62 5.23 -7.12
N GLY A 43 -4.24 4.84 -8.35
CA GLY A 43 -2.99 4.14 -8.64
C GLY A 43 -3.02 2.63 -8.40
N TYR A 44 -4.19 2.02 -8.13
CA TYR A 44 -4.30 0.57 -7.96
C TYR A 44 -4.66 -0.12 -9.28
N VAL A 45 -4.08 -1.28 -9.52
CA VAL A 45 -4.57 -2.17 -10.57
C VAL A 45 -5.95 -2.68 -10.18
N ARG A 46 -6.95 -2.47 -11.04
CA ARG A 46 -8.32 -2.95 -10.90
C ARG A 46 -8.61 -3.97 -11.99
N ILE A 47 -9.10 -5.13 -11.59
CA ILE A 47 -9.46 -6.24 -12.49
C ILE A 47 -10.95 -6.54 -12.30
N PHE A 48 -11.71 -6.59 -13.39
CA PHE A 48 -13.12 -6.96 -13.34
C PHE A 48 -13.26 -8.47 -13.59
N VAL A 49 -13.67 -9.22 -12.57
CA VAL A 49 -13.93 -10.65 -12.67
C VAL A 49 -15.40 -10.91 -12.46
N LYS A 50 -16.07 -11.58 -13.41
CA LYS A 50 -17.53 -11.85 -13.38
C LYS A 50 -18.37 -10.59 -13.06
N GLY A 51 -18.01 -9.47 -13.69
CA GLY A 51 -18.73 -8.19 -13.53
C GLY A 51 -18.43 -7.43 -12.24
N LYS A 52 -17.62 -7.96 -11.33
CA LYS A 52 -17.24 -7.31 -10.08
C LYS A 52 -15.82 -6.77 -10.12
N PRO A 53 -15.56 -5.56 -9.63
CA PRO A 53 -14.22 -4.99 -9.56
C PRO A 53 -13.46 -5.53 -8.34
N TYR A 54 -12.22 -5.94 -8.57
CA TYR A 54 -11.30 -6.35 -7.52
C TYR A 54 -9.98 -5.59 -7.65
N LYS A 55 -9.31 -5.35 -6.53
CA LYS A 55 -7.94 -4.79 -6.53
C LYS A 55 -6.93 -5.89 -6.78
N GLY A 56 -5.98 -5.66 -7.68
CA GLY A 56 -4.97 -6.64 -8.10
C GLY A 56 -4.18 -7.24 -6.94
N HIS A 57 -3.71 -6.42 -5.98
CA HIS A 57 -2.99 -6.92 -4.82
C HIS A 57 -3.82 -7.88 -3.95
N ARG A 58 -5.14 -7.69 -3.86
CA ARG A 58 -6.02 -8.61 -3.11
C ARG A 58 -6.26 -9.91 -3.87
N LEU A 59 -6.33 -9.85 -5.21
CA LEU A 59 -6.39 -11.05 -6.03
C LEU A 59 -5.04 -11.81 -5.99
N ALA A 60 -3.90 -11.09 -5.99
CA ALA A 60 -2.59 -11.71 -5.85
C ALA A 60 -2.47 -12.46 -4.51
N TRP A 61 -2.99 -11.87 -3.43
CA TRP A 61 -3.03 -12.54 -2.13
C TRP A 61 -3.88 -13.79 -2.16
N LEU A 62 -5.14 -13.70 -2.64
CA LEU A 62 -6.03 -14.83 -2.81
C LEU A 62 -5.41 -15.95 -3.67
N TYR A 63 -4.76 -15.56 -4.78
CA TYR A 63 -4.12 -16.50 -5.70
C TYR A 63 -3.00 -17.31 -5.03
N MET A 64 -2.17 -16.63 -4.23
CA MET A 64 -0.99 -17.22 -3.60
C MET A 64 -1.30 -17.99 -2.32
N THR A 65 -2.27 -17.53 -1.51
CA THR A 65 -2.58 -18.11 -0.20
C THR A 65 -3.79 -19.02 -0.20
N GLY A 66 -4.66 -18.94 -1.20
CA GLY A 66 -5.95 -19.65 -1.23
C GLY A 66 -7.06 -18.93 -0.48
N GLU A 67 -6.76 -17.87 0.27
CA GLU A 67 -7.70 -17.16 1.13
C GLU A 67 -7.67 -15.65 0.90
N TRP A 68 -8.80 -14.98 1.15
CA TRP A 68 -8.82 -13.53 1.15
C TRP A 68 -8.02 -12.98 2.33
N PRO A 69 -7.27 -11.86 2.13
CA PRO A 69 -6.54 -11.26 3.24
C PRO A 69 -7.50 -10.86 4.36
N SER A 70 -7.15 -11.23 5.59
CA SER A 70 -7.94 -10.94 6.79
C SER A 70 -7.98 -9.44 7.13
N GLY A 71 -6.93 -8.73 6.72
CA GLY A 71 -6.74 -7.32 7.00
C GLY A 71 -6.45 -6.47 5.77
N MET A 72 -5.72 -5.42 6.01
CA MET A 72 -5.20 -4.53 4.96
C MET A 72 -3.93 -5.12 4.36
N LEU A 73 -3.74 -4.92 3.06
CA LEU A 73 -2.47 -5.18 2.40
C LEU A 73 -1.73 -3.86 2.15
N ASP A 74 -0.43 -3.89 2.32
CA ASP A 74 0.49 -2.77 2.08
C ASP A 74 1.47 -3.14 0.97
N HIS A 75 1.83 -2.13 0.16
CA HIS A 75 2.89 -2.21 -0.83
C HIS A 75 4.18 -1.67 -0.22
N LYS A 76 5.19 -2.50 -0.03
CA LYS A 76 6.46 -2.13 0.65
C LYS A 76 7.12 -0.91 0.01
N ASP A 77 7.11 -0.86 -1.33
CA ASP A 77 7.67 0.25 -2.13
C ASP A 77 6.73 1.44 -2.31
N ARG A 78 5.45 1.32 -1.86
CA ARG A 78 4.41 2.36 -1.99
C ARG A 78 3.90 2.58 -3.42
N ASP A 79 4.35 1.79 -4.38
CA ASP A 79 3.75 1.72 -5.71
C ASP A 79 2.54 0.78 -5.67
N ARG A 80 1.36 1.37 -5.73
CA ARG A 80 0.07 0.66 -5.66
C ARG A 80 -0.22 -0.20 -6.88
N ALA A 81 0.51 0.01 -7.97
CA ALA A 81 0.43 -0.81 -9.18
C ALA A 81 1.40 -2.00 -9.14
N ASN A 82 2.43 -1.97 -8.28
CA ASN A 82 3.40 -3.04 -8.15
C ASN A 82 2.89 -4.18 -7.28
N ASN A 83 2.15 -5.10 -7.91
CA ASN A 83 1.57 -6.25 -7.23
C ASN A 83 2.49 -7.47 -7.17
N ARG A 84 3.83 -7.32 -7.32
CA ARG A 84 4.78 -8.42 -7.10
C ARG A 84 4.58 -9.04 -5.73
N TRP A 85 4.57 -10.37 -5.64
CA TRP A 85 4.31 -11.05 -4.38
C TRP A 85 5.22 -10.59 -3.23
N LYS A 86 6.53 -10.50 -3.49
CA LYS A 86 7.52 -10.01 -2.51
C LYS A 86 7.32 -8.58 -2.03
N ASN A 87 6.54 -7.77 -2.80
CA ASN A 87 6.22 -6.38 -2.47
C ASN A 87 4.97 -6.23 -1.60
N LEU A 88 4.15 -7.29 -1.52
CA LEU A 88 2.92 -7.29 -0.73
C LEU A 88 3.19 -7.82 0.68
N ARG A 89 2.50 -7.25 1.66
CA ARG A 89 2.49 -7.73 3.03
C ARG A 89 1.19 -7.39 3.73
N GLU A 90 0.80 -8.20 4.71
CA GLU A 90 -0.27 -7.81 5.62
C GLU A 90 0.17 -6.65 6.52
N ALA A 91 -0.74 -5.74 6.80
CA ALA A 91 -0.48 -4.57 7.61
C ALA A 91 -1.71 -4.18 8.41
N THR A 92 -1.50 -3.74 9.64
CA THR A 92 -2.52 -3.03 10.39
C THR A 92 -2.75 -1.64 9.78
N ARG A 93 -3.86 -0.98 10.15
CA ARG A 93 -4.14 0.40 9.72
C ARG A 93 -3.00 1.36 10.13
N GLY A 94 -2.43 1.16 11.33
CA GLY A 94 -1.30 1.96 11.83
C GLY A 94 -0.04 1.78 11.00
N GLN A 95 0.32 0.53 10.69
CA GLN A 95 1.48 0.20 9.86
C GLN A 95 1.35 0.73 8.42
N ASN A 96 0.19 0.55 7.80
CA ASN A 96 -0.06 1.09 6.47
C ASN A 96 0.03 2.63 6.46
N ARG A 97 -0.48 3.30 7.52
CA ARG A 97 -0.31 4.74 7.70
C ARG A 97 1.15 5.13 7.94
N ALA A 98 1.94 4.31 8.65
CA ALA A 98 3.37 4.54 8.86
C ALA A 98 4.14 4.50 7.52
N ASN A 99 3.79 3.60 6.59
CA ASN A 99 4.37 3.54 5.25
C ASN A 99 3.86 4.64 4.30
N SER A 100 2.75 5.34 4.60
CA SER A 100 2.16 6.36 3.72
C SER A 100 3.03 7.63 3.58
N ARG A 101 2.80 8.41 2.52
CA ARG A 101 3.40 9.76 2.36
C ARG A 101 2.87 10.72 3.42
N ALA A 102 3.58 11.83 3.65
CA ALA A 102 3.05 12.97 4.39
C ALA A 102 1.76 13.47 3.74
N ASN A 103 0.82 13.98 4.54
CA ASN A 103 -0.38 14.62 4.00
C ASN A 103 0.03 15.81 3.14
N GLY A 104 -0.51 15.91 1.93
CA GLY A 104 -0.24 17.03 1.01
C GLY A 104 -0.61 18.41 1.59
N ASN A 105 -1.57 18.43 2.54
CA ASN A 105 -2.03 19.65 3.23
C ASN A 105 -1.21 19.99 4.49
N SER A 106 -0.14 19.24 4.83
CA SER A 106 0.75 19.65 5.92
C SER A 106 1.60 20.83 5.44
N GLY A 107 1.57 21.95 6.17
CA GLY A 107 2.31 23.17 5.82
C GLY A 107 3.83 22.96 5.67
N THR A 108 4.38 21.90 6.26
CA THR A 108 5.81 21.54 6.13
C THR A 108 6.08 20.51 5.03
N ARG A 109 5.06 19.80 4.54
CA ARG A 109 5.16 18.63 3.66
C ARG A 109 6.06 17.49 4.20
N LEU A 110 6.49 17.61 5.45
CA LEU A 110 7.29 16.61 6.16
C LEU A 110 6.39 15.76 7.06
N LYS A 111 6.60 14.45 7.02
CA LYS A 111 5.79 13.52 7.80
C LYS A 111 6.05 13.68 9.29
N GLY A 112 4.97 13.81 10.07
CA GLY A 112 5.05 13.96 11.52
C GLY A 112 5.56 15.31 12.01
N VAL A 113 5.78 16.27 11.11
CA VAL A 113 6.26 17.62 11.45
C VAL A 113 5.15 18.62 11.19
N ARG A 114 4.90 19.47 12.18
CA ARG A 114 3.98 20.62 12.06
C ARG A 114 4.61 21.89 12.56
N ARG A 115 4.21 23.04 12.00
CA ARG A 115 4.62 24.34 12.54
C ARG A 115 3.91 24.60 13.87
N HIS A 116 4.65 25.06 14.84
CA HIS A 116 4.15 25.46 16.16
C HIS A 116 4.79 26.79 16.55
N ARG A 117 4.06 27.91 16.39
CA ARG A 117 4.59 29.27 16.55
C ARG A 117 5.85 29.48 15.69
N ASN A 118 6.98 29.80 16.29
CA ASN A 118 8.26 30.03 15.62
C ASN A 118 9.14 28.75 15.52
N LYS A 119 8.61 27.60 15.93
CA LYS A 119 9.33 26.32 15.96
C LYS A 119 8.58 25.23 15.17
N PHE A 120 9.17 24.06 15.09
CA PHE A 120 8.61 22.87 14.43
C PHE A 120 8.48 21.74 15.41
N GLU A 121 7.26 21.23 15.56
CA GLU A 121 6.97 20.11 16.42
C GLU A 121 7.05 18.81 15.64
N ALA A 122 7.79 17.83 16.18
CA ALA A 122 7.77 16.46 15.71
C ALA A 122 6.86 15.59 16.57
N GLN A 123 6.00 14.80 15.94
CA GLN A 123 5.11 13.84 16.61
C GLN A 123 4.92 12.59 15.74
N ILE A 124 4.73 11.43 16.37
CA ILE A 124 4.48 10.16 15.71
C ILE A 124 3.26 9.48 16.33
N ASN A 125 2.48 8.75 15.50
CA ASN A 125 1.42 7.88 16.02
C ASN A 125 1.97 6.46 16.16
N PHE A 126 1.90 5.91 17.35
CA PHE A 126 2.31 4.53 17.63
C PHE A 126 1.24 3.84 18.48
N LYS A 127 0.80 2.65 18.06
CA LYS A 127 -0.26 1.86 18.73
C LYS A 127 -1.54 2.63 19.05
N GLY A 128 -1.90 3.61 18.20
CA GLY A 128 -3.10 4.43 18.36
C GLY A 128 -2.88 5.73 19.13
N GLU A 129 -1.75 5.91 19.78
CA GLU A 129 -1.41 7.09 20.58
C GLU A 129 -0.48 8.03 19.82
N LYS A 130 -0.57 9.33 20.14
CA LYS A 130 0.35 10.34 19.66
C LYS A 130 1.52 10.47 20.63
N VAL A 131 2.72 10.20 20.14
CA VAL A 131 3.96 10.39 20.88
C VAL A 131 4.58 11.70 20.44
N TYR A 132 4.80 12.60 21.38
CA TYR A 132 5.51 13.87 21.20
C TYR A 132 7.01 13.60 21.18
N LEU A 133 7.72 14.15 20.16
CA LEU A 133 9.15 13.92 19.96
C LEU A 133 10.01 15.17 20.21
N GLY A 134 9.39 16.34 20.36
CA GLY A 134 10.09 17.58 20.67
C GLY A 134 9.71 18.76 19.78
N LEU A 135 10.26 19.94 20.15
CA LEU A 135 10.22 21.20 19.41
C LEU A 135 11.62 21.53 18.90
N PHE A 136 11.73 21.93 17.65
CA PHE A 136 12.98 22.16 16.93
C PHE A 136 12.95 23.51 16.24
N ASP A 137 14.11 24.08 15.99
CA ASP A 137 14.22 25.38 15.34
C ASP A 137 14.01 25.27 13.83
N THR A 138 14.32 24.12 13.23
CA THR A 138 14.14 23.87 11.81
C THR A 138 13.21 22.66 11.54
N PRO A 139 12.50 22.64 10.41
CA PRO A 139 11.68 21.51 10.04
C PRO A 139 12.51 20.26 9.68
N GLU A 140 13.76 20.46 9.25
CA GLU A 140 14.72 19.39 8.91
C GLU A 140 15.15 18.62 10.15
N GLU A 141 15.46 19.30 11.27
CA GLU A 141 15.75 18.69 12.57
C GLU A 141 14.56 17.88 13.08
N ALA A 142 13.37 18.48 13.07
CA ALA A 142 12.13 17.80 13.45
C ALA A 142 11.89 16.52 12.61
N ALA A 143 12.15 16.60 11.30
CA ALA A 143 12.02 15.47 10.40
C ALA A 143 13.08 14.39 10.63
N ALA A 144 14.30 14.76 11.01
CA ALA A 144 15.36 13.81 11.33
C ALA A 144 14.97 12.97 12.57
N ILE A 145 14.50 13.64 13.64
CA ILE A 145 14.02 12.96 14.84
C ILE A 145 12.79 12.08 14.55
N TYR A 146 11.86 12.59 13.74
CA TYR A 146 10.73 11.76 13.29
C TYR A 146 11.19 10.48 12.58
N ARG A 147 12.18 10.56 11.66
CA ARG A 147 12.70 9.38 10.94
C ARG A 147 13.33 8.36 11.87
N LEU A 148 14.10 8.82 12.87
CA LEU A 148 14.70 7.94 13.89
C LEU A 148 13.61 7.21 14.69
N ALA A 149 12.65 7.95 15.25
CA ALA A 149 11.53 7.39 15.99
C ALA A 149 10.68 6.44 15.13
N ALA A 150 10.47 6.78 13.86
CA ALA A 150 9.72 5.93 12.96
C ALA A 150 10.41 4.58 12.71
N ARG A 151 11.73 4.56 12.53
CA ARG A 151 12.51 3.32 12.38
C ARG A 151 12.43 2.46 13.63
N ASP A 152 12.58 3.06 14.80
CA ASP A 152 12.52 2.36 16.08
C ASP A 152 11.13 1.77 16.34
N MET A 153 10.06 2.58 16.18
CA MET A 153 8.70 2.22 16.53
C MET A 153 7.98 1.37 15.47
N HIS A 154 8.23 1.63 14.18
CA HIS A 154 7.52 0.97 13.08
C HIS A 154 8.37 -0.04 12.31
N GLY A 155 9.68 -0.12 12.57
CA GLY A 155 10.58 -1.07 11.91
C GLY A 155 10.50 -0.99 10.38
N GLU A 156 10.26 -2.13 9.74
CA GLU A 156 10.13 -2.24 8.28
C GLU A 156 8.97 -1.43 7.65
N PHE A 157 7.99 -1.00 8.45
CA PHE A 157 6.90 -0.13 8.00
C PHE A 157 7.25 1.36 8.10
N ALA A 158 8.42 1.70 8.63
CA ALA A 158 8.84 3.08 8.72
C ALA A 158 9.10 3.66 7.33
N ARG A 159 8.43 4.78 7.01
CA ARG A 159 8.87 5.61 5.91
C ARG A 159 10.03 6.49 6.38
N THR A 160 11.17 6.28 5.81
CA THR A 160 12.38 7.12 5.99
C THR A 160 12.58 8.03 4.79
#